data_32ff6af6ad5d08937dc2abb0219e17b0
#
_entry.id   32ff6af6ad5d08937dc2abb0219e17b0
#
_cell.length_a   1.000
_cell.length_b   1.000
_cell.length_c   1.000
_cell.angle_alpha   90.00
_cell.angle_beta   90.00
_cell.angle_gamma   90.00
#
_symmetry.space_group_name_H-M   'P 1'
#
loop_
_entity.id
_entity.type
_entity.pdbx_description
1 polymer ?
#
loop_
_entity_poly.entity_id
_entity_poly.type
_entity_poly.pdbx_seq_one_letter_code
_entity_poly.pdbx_strand_id
1 'polypeptide(L)'
;KGGKRMKKKQLIAFASAMALAVTSLAGCGKSEESTQKEAVSEAKGTAKEDLPLSKYPETVTVHLGGSQNPNAKLPAGMAYDDNTYLDLLKKDLNIKVVYDWVASSSDFEEKMNLCIGSNNIPELMNVNATQYRALLKYDMIQPLDKYFDDYASDALKSYVKSGGEELQKCITNEDGELMAIPAPAITAGGINEMWIRQDWLDKLGLEAPRTWDEMVKVAEAFVTQDPDGNGEDDTIGILGPSNSDHMNAIGGNQYGLDPLFSSFQSYPQYWLQGKDGTVEYGSIQ
;
A
#
# COMPACT_ATOMS: atom_id res chain seq x y z
N LYS A 1 17.07 29.45 0.05
CA LYS A 1 16.45 30.10 -1.12
C LYS A 1 17.13 29.53 -2.36
N GLY A 2 16.56 28.53 -2.99
CA GLY A 2 17.07 27.93 -4.20
C GLY A 2 16.58 26.49 -4.36
N GLY A 3 15.27 26.26 -4.26
CA GLY A 3 14.69 25.01 -4.74
C GLY A 3 14.98 24.90 -6.23
N LYS A 4 15.78 23.91 -6.62
CA LYS A 4 15.94 23.59 -8.03
C LYS A 4 14.55 23.16 -8.53
N ARG A 5 13.89 24.01 -9.31
CA ARG A 5 12.70 23.62 -10.06
C ARG A 5 13.06 22.41 -10.89
N MET A 6 12.40 21.28 -10.66
CA MET A 6 12.53 20.11 -11.52
C MET A 6 12.26 20.52 -12.97
N LYS A 7 13.10 20.07 -13.88
CA LYS A 7 12.88 20.36 -15.30
C LYS A 7 11.61 19.60 -15.75
N LYS A 8 10.79 20.22 -16.59
CA LYS A 8 9.55 19.68 -17.15
C LYS A 8 9.67 18.22 -17.60
N LYS A 9 10.84 17.82 -18.15
CA LYS A 9 11.15 16.45 -18.57
C LYS A 9 11.19 15.43 -17.42
N GLN A 10 11.60 15.83 -16.22
CA GLN A 10 11.68 14.95 -15.05
C GLN A 10 10.29 14.62 -14.45
N LEU A 11 9.37 15.56 -14.54
CA LEU A 11 7.99 15.36 -14.09
C LEU A 11 7.17 14.44 -14.99
N ILE A 12 7.45 14.46 -16.29
CA ILE A 12 6.79 13.55 -17.26
C ILE A 12 7.22 12.10 -17.00
N ALA A 13 8.49 11.88 -16.63
CA ALA A 13 8.97 10.56 -16.20
C ALA A 13 8.20 10.01 -14.99
N PHE A 14 7.80 10.90 -14.10
CA PHE A 14 7.11 10.58 -12.87
C PHE A 14 5.71 9.96 -13.10
N ALA A 15 4.90 10.58 -13.95
CA ALA A 15 3.55 10.09 -14.27
C ALA A 15 3.57 8.73 -14.98
N SER A 16 4.57 8.50 -15.84
CA SER A 16 4.70 7.25 -16.59
C SER A 16 5.20 6.08 -15.75
N ALA A 17 6.09 6.33 -14.78
CA ALA A 17 6.61 5.29 -13.90
C ALA A 17 5.53 4.78 -12.91
N MET A 18 4.64 5.68 -12.46
CA MET A 18 3.57 5.32 -11.53
C MET A 18 2.46 4.49 -12.19
N ALA A 19 2.16 4.73 -13.47
CA ALA A 19 1.18 3.93 -14.21
C ALA A 19 1.58 2.44 -14.33
N LEU A 20 2.88 2.14 -14.34
CA LEU A 20 3.39 0.75 -14.36
C LEU A 20 3.32 0.05 -13.00
N ALA A 21 3.48 0.79 -11.90
CA ALA A 21 3.41 0.22 -10.56
C ALA A 21 1.98 -0.25 -10.18
N VAL A 22 0.95 0.41 -10.72
CA VAL A 22 -0.46 0.08 -10.45
C VAL A 22 -0.90 -1.18 -11.21
N THR A 23 -0.35 -1.47 -12.39
CA THR A 23 -0.72 -2.66 -13.17
C THR A 23 -0.11 -3.97 -12.66
N SER A 24 0.93 -3.93 -11.81
CA SER A 24 1.58 -5.13 -11.27
C SER A 24 0.90 -5.71 -10.03
N LEU A 25 -0.06 -5.03 -9.43
CA LEU A 25 -0.80 -5.49 -8.24
C LEU A 25 -2.12 -6.25 -8.55
N ALA A 26 -2.53 -6.31 -9.81
CA ALA A 26 -3.79 -6.94 -10.24
C ALA A 26 -3.59 -8.25 -11.00
N GLY A 27 -2.79 -9.18 -10.51
CA GLY A 27 -2.47 -10.40 -11.25
C GLY A 27 -2.45 -11.69 -10.45
N CYS A 28 -3.60 -12.19 -10.09
CA CYS A 28 -3.82 -13.64 -9.92
C CYS A 28 -5.20 -14.01 -10.46
N GLY A 29 -5.29 -14.29 -11.74
CA GLY A 29 -6.49 -14.80 -12.41
C GLY A 29 -6.20 -15.07 -13.88
N LYS A 30 -6.34 -16.32 -14.27
CA LYS A 30 -6.15 -16.85 -15.62
C LYS A 30 -6.95 -16.08 -16.67
N SER A 31 -6.31 -15.90 -17.84
CA SER A 31 -6.83 -15.68 -19.17
C SER A 31 -7.31 -14.27 -19.54
N GLU A 32 -6.60 -13.75 -20.46
CA GLU A 32 -6.97 -13.21 -21.77
C GLU A 32 -5.80 -12.44 -22.39
N GLU A 33 -5.02 -13.20 -23.12
CA GLU A 33 -3.79 -12.76 -23.81
C GLU A 33 -4.07 -11.96 -25.12
N SER A 34 -5.34 -11.64 -25.40
CA SER A 34 -5.72 -11.08 -26.69
C SER A 34 -5.89 -9.56 -26.76
N THR A 35 -6.09 -8.88 -25.63
CA THR A 35 -6.39 -7.43 -25.64
C THR A 35 -5.16 -6.53 -25.51
N GLN A 36 -4.06 -7.05 -24.94
CA GLN A 36 -2.83 -6.26 -24.77
C GLN A 36 -1.97 -6.17 -26.05
N LYS A 37 -2.14 -7.09 -27.01
CA LYS A 37 -1.35 -7.03 -28.28
C LYS A 37 -1.84 -5.97 -29.23
N GLU A 38 -3.10 -5.60 -29.23
CA GLU A 38 -3.63 -4.56 -30.11
C GLU A 38 -3.27 -3.13 -29.68
N ALA A 39 -3.25 -2.86 -28.37
CA ALA A 39 -2.88 -1.53 -27.86
C ALA A 39 -1.40 -1.17 -28.07
N VAL A 40 -0.51 -2.17 -28.16
CA VAL A 40 0.93 -1.96 -28.41
C VAL A 40 1.24 -1.82 -29.91
N SER A 41 0.37 -2.31 -30.81
CA SER A 41 0.62 -2.31 -32.25
C SER A 41 0.23 -1.00 -32.93
N GLU A 42 -0.68 -0.21 -32.39
CA GLU A 42 -1.07 1.09 -32.95
C GLU A 42 -0.10 2.24 -32.61
N ALA A 43 0.79 2.07 -31.66
CA ALA A 43 1.80 3.08 -31.30
C ALA A 43 2.99 3.20 -32.28
N LYS A 44 2.95 2.54 -33.44
CA LYS A 44 4.04 2.59 -34.44
C LYS A 44 3.99 3.80 -35.37
N GLY A 45 3.09 4.74 -35.20
CA GLY A 45 2.96 5.94 -36.01
C GLY A 45 3.25 7.20 -35.23
N THR A 46 4.44 7.79 -35.36
CA THR A 46 4.85 9.11 -34.82
C THR A 46 4.57 9.28 -33.34
N ALA A 47 5.49 8.79 -32.49
CA ALA A 47 5.48 9.07 -31.06
C ALA A 47 5.55 10.59 -30.83
N LYS A 48 4.46 11.20 -30.42
CA LYS A 48 4.50 12.49 -29.76
C LYS A 48 5.27 12.28 -28.45
N GLU A 49 6.32 13.06 -28.21
CA GLU A 49 7.17 12.99 -27.02
C GLU A 49 6.42 13.05 -25.68
N ASP A 50 5.10 13.27 -25.70
CA ASP A 50 4.26 13.62 -24.57
C ASP A 50 3.09 12.63 -24.32
N LEU A 51 3.12 11.40 -24.82
CA LEU A 51 2.09 10.42 -24.54
C LEU A 51 2.44 9.58 -23.28
N PRO A 52 1.44 9.22 -22.43
CA PRO A 52 1.64 8.27 -21.36
C PRO A 52 2.27 6.97 -21.86
N LEU A 53 3.24 6.43 -21.13
CA LEU A 53 3.97 5.20 -21.47
C LEU A 53 4.80 5.27 -22.78
N SER A 54 5.00 6.44 -23.36
CA SER A 54 5.92 6.61 -24.48
C SER A 54 7.37 6.48 -24.03
N LYS A 55 8.19 5.85 -24.88
CA LYS A 55 9.62 5.73 -24.64
C LYS A 55 10.30 7.10 -24.82
N TYR A 56 11.07 7.52 -23.83
CA TYR A 56 11.85 8.75 -23.91
C TYR A 56 12.98 8.63 -24.94
N PRO A 57 13.23 9.67 -25.76
CA PRO A 57 14.32 9.66 -26.75
C PRO A 57 15.69 9.59 -26.08
N GLU A 58 15.84 10.22 -24.91
CA GLU A 58 17.04 10.19 -24.08
C GLU A 58 16.76 9.48 -22.75
N THR A 59 17.79 8.92 -22.12
CA THR A 59 17.62 8.31 -20.79
C THR A 59 17.23 9.36 -19.75
N VAL A 60 16.07 9.15 -19.13
CA VAL A 60 15.62 9.91 -17.97
C VAL A 60 16.05 9.16 -16.73
N THR A 61 16.79 9.81 -15.84
CA THR A 61 17.14 9.26 -14.52
C THR A 61 16.16 9.79 -13.48
N VAL A 62 15.62 8.90 -12.65
CA VAL A 62 14.72 9.23 -11.55
C VAL A 62 15.32 8.73 -10.24
N HIS A 63 15.39 9.60 -9.25
CA HIS A 63 15.95 9.35 -7.94
C HIS A 63 14.89 9.01 -6.92
N LEU A 64 15.05 7.87 -6.22
CA LEU A 64 14.10 7.32 -5.26
C LEU A 64 14.73 7.07 -3.89
N GLY A 65 13.90 7.07 -2.84
CA GLY A 65 14.19 6.37 -1.60
C GLY A 65 13.57 4.98 -1.63
N GLY A 66 14.32 3.97 -1.25
CA GLY A 66 13.91 2.57 -1.30
C GLY A 66 13.63 1.95 0.07
N SER A 67 12.63 1.05 0.12
CA SER A 67 12.34 0.19 1.28
C SER A 67 12.51 -1.27 0.89
N GLN A 68 13.29 -2.01 1.64
CA GLN A 68 13.52 -3.43 1.40
C GLN A 68 13.19 -4.25 2.65
N ASN A 69 12.38 -5.30 2.47
CA ASN A 69 12.21 -6.30 3.52
C ASN A 69 13.51 -7.11 3.63
N PRO A 70 14.22 -7.09 4.76
CA PRO A 70 15.49 -7.79 4.93
C PRO A 70 15.36 -9.31 4.83
N ASN A 71 14.15 -9.85 5.01
CA ASN A 71 13.85 -11.28 4.90
C ASN A 71 13.38 -11.69 3.48
N ALA A 72 13.25 -10.75 2.55
CA ALA A 72 12.83 -11.05 1.18
C ALA A 72 13.94 -11.84 0.47
N LYS A 73 13.57 -12.98 -0.12
CA LYS A 73 14.44 -13.77 -0.97
C LYS A 73 14.22 -13.37 -2.41
N LEU A 74 15.19 -12.69 -2.99
CA LEU A 74 15.17 -12.36 -4.41
C LEU A 74 15.64 -13.57 -5.24
N PRO A 75 15.20 -13.73 -6.49
CA PRO A 75 15.73 -14.71 -7.41
C PRO A 75 17.24 -14.58 -7.58
N ALA A 76 17.91 -15.70 -7.91
CA ALA A 76 19.36 -15.70 -8.09
C ALA A 76 19.79 -14.69 -9.18
N GLY A 77 20.77 -13.88 -8.87
CA GLY A 77 21.29 -12.84 -9.77
C GLY A 77 20.51 -11.53 -9.78
N MET A 78 19.49 -11.39 -8.92
CA MET A 78 18.74 -10.14 -8.75
C MET A 78 19.08 -9.46 -7.44
N ALA A 79 19.07 -8.14 -7.46
CA ALA A 79 19.18 -7.26 -6.30
C ALA A 79 18.01 -6.27 -6.28
N TYR A 80 17.87 -5.53 -5.18
CA TYR A 80 16.83 -4.53 -5.04
C TYR A 80 16.93 -3.43 -6.11
N ASP A 81 18.13 -3.04 -6.44
CA ASP A 81 18.50 -2.01 -7.42
C ASP A 81 18.96 -2.57 -8.78
N ASP A 82 18.87 -3.89 -8.97
CA ASP A 82 19.22 -4.60 -10.21
C ASP A 82 18.27 -5.80 -10.41
N ASN A 83 17.18 -5.58 -11.13
CA ASN A 83 16.13 -6.58 -11.30
C ASN A 83 15.33 -6.35 -12.60
N THR A 84 14.54 -7.36 -12.96
CA THR A 84 13.73 -7.37 -14.20
C THR A 84 12.79 -6.17 -14.33
N TYR A 85 12.25 -5.62 -13.23
CA TYR A 85 11.37 -4.46 -13.31
C TYR A 85 12.11 -3.20 -13.74
N LEU A 86 13.32 -2.99 -13.21
CA LEU A 86 14.17 -1.86 -13.57
C LEU A 86 14.67 -2.01 -15.01
N ASP A 87 14.97 -3.23 -15.44
CA ASP A 87 15.33 -3.54 -16.82
C ASP A 87 14.19 -3.20 -17.79
N LEU A 88 12.94 -3.56 -17.45
CA LEU A 88 11.76 -3.21 -18.25
C LEU A 88 11.56 -1.71 -18.34
N LEU A 89 11.66 -0.97 -17.23
CA LEU A 89 11.58 0.49 -17.24
C LEU A 89 12.64 1.10 -18.15
N LYS A 90 13.88 0.58 -18.08
CA LYS A 90 14.96 1.04 -18.94
C LYS A 90 14.75 0.70 -20.41
N LYS A 91 14.35 -0.54 -20.69
CA LYS A 91 14.14 -1.05 -22.05
C LYS A 91 12.95 -0.37 -22.73
N ASP A 92 11.82 -0.31 -22.04
CA ASP A 92 10.55 0.05 -22.66
C ASP A 92 10.31 1.56 -22.63
N LEU A 93 10.71 2.23 -21.55
CA LEU A 93 10.49 3.67 -21.36
C LEU A 93 11.77 4.51 -21.41
N ASN A 94 12.96 3.91 -21.44
CA ASN A 94 14.25 4.57 -21.32
C ASN A 94 14.38 5.37 -20.01
N ILE A 95 13.78 4.83 -18.93
CA ILE A 95 13.87 5.38 -17.57
C ILE A 95 14.89 4.56 -16.76
N LYS A 96 15.87 5.25 -16.18
CA LYS A 96 16.83 4.69 -15.22
C LYS A 96 16.41 5.11 -13.81
N VAL A 97 16.10 4.15 -12.96
CA VAL A 97 15.89 4.38 -11.53
C VAL A 97 17.22 4.34 -10.80
N VAL A 98 17.43 5.28 -9.90
CA VAL A 98 18.58 5.33 -8.98
C VAL A 98 18.01 5.47 -7.56
N TYR A 99 18.39 4.56 -6.69
CA TYR A 99 18.07 4.69 -5.28
C TYR A 99 19.14 5.52 -4.58
N ASP A 100 18.79 6.71 -4.09
CA ASP A 100 19.70 7.54 -3.31
C ASP A 100 20.04 6.87 -1.97
N TRP A 101 19.11 6.06 -1.47
CA TRP A 101 19.28 5.21 -0.31
C TRP A 101 18.25 4.07 -0.33
N VAL A 102 18.58 2.98 0.35
CA VAL A 102 17.69 1.86 0.65
C VAL A 102 17.75 1.61 2.15
N ALA A 103 16.61 1.58 2.80
CA ALA A 103 16.49 1.25 4.22
C ALA A 103 15.73 -0.07 4.40
N SER A 104 15.86 -0.71 5.56
CA SER A 104 14.98 -1.82 5.91
C SER A 104 13.53 -1.31 6.01
N SER A 105 12.54 -2.19 5.85
CA SER A 105 11.14 -1.79 5.99
C SER A 105 10.80 -1.23 7.38
N SER A 106 11.54 -1.64 8.43
CA SER A 106 11.41 -1.09 9.78
C SER A 106 12.01 0.32 9.93
N ASP A 107 13.08 0.63 9.18
CA ASP A 107 13.83 1.88 9.34
C ASP A 107 13.45 2.93 8.27
N PHE A 108 12.60 2.55 7.32
CA PHE A 108 12.22 3.40 6.19
C PHE A 108 11.60 4.72 6.63
N GLU A 109 10.70 4.67 7.61
CA GLU A 109 10.00 5.85 8.11
C GLU A 109 10.97 6.84 8.76
N GLU A 110 11.88 6.34 9.61
CA GLU A 110 12.91 7.16 10.24
C GLU A 110 13.84 7.79 9.20
N LYS A 111 14.30 7.01 8.22
CA LYS A 111 15.14 7.50 7.14
C LYS A 111 14.45 8.59 6.32
N MET A 112 13.16 8.42 6.00
CA MET A 112 12.38 9.44 5.30
C MET A 112 12.23 10.72 6.15
N ASN A 113 11.99 10.60 7.46
CA ASN A 113 11.91 11.74 8.37
C ASN A 113 13.22 12.53 8.42
N LEU A 114 14.37 11.83 8.40
CA LEU A 114 15.69 12.49 8.31
C LEU A 114 15.88 13.22 6.97
N CYS A 115 15.44 12.64 5.86
CA CYS A 115 15.50 13.28 4.54
C CYS A 115 14.66 14.57 4.50
N ILE A 116 13.44 14.52 5.04
CA ILE A 116 12.55 15.68 5.15
C ILE A 116 13.18 16.76 6.05
N GLY A 117 13.63 16.35 7.25
CA GLY A 117 14.23 17.28 8.21
C GLY A 117 15.52 17.96 7.72
N SER A 118 16.29 17.28 6.86
CA SER A 118 17.52 17.83 6.25
C SER A 118 17.29 18.56 4.93
N ASN A 119 16.05 18.63 4.44
CA ASN A 119 15.71 19.15 3.11
C ASN A 119 16.48 18.46 1.97
N ASN A 120 16.74 17.17 2.11
CA ASN A 120 17.43 16.35 1.12
C ASN A 120 16.53 15.16 0.71
N ILE A 121 15.42 15.47 0.06
CA ILE A 121 14.42 14.50 -0.37
C ILE A 121 14.74 13.96 -1.77
N PRO A 122 14.42 12.68 -2.06
CA PRO A 122 14.48 12.13 -3.42
C PRO A 122 13.44 12.80 -4.33
N GLU A 123 13.57 12.58 -5.64
CA GLU A 123 12.63 13.13 -6.63
C GLU A 123 11.26 12.46 -6.55
N LEU A 124 11.23 11.17 -6.21
CA LEU A 124 9.99 10.39 -5.97
C LEU A 124 10.11 9.69 -4.62
N MET A 125 9.08 9.78 -3.82
CA MET A 125 9.05 9.18 -2.49
C MET A 125 7.66 8.67 -2.14
N ASN A 126 7.63 7.59 -1.38
CA ASN A 126 6.43 7.11 -0.72
C ASN A 126 6.43 7.65 0.71
N VAL A 127 5.36 8.29 1.12
CA VAL A 127 5.25 8.96 2.42
C VAL A 127 3.92 8.65 3.09
N ASN A 128 3.93 8.63 4.42
CA ASN A 128 2.70 8.57 5.21
C ASN A 128 2.06 9.96 5.35
N ALA A 129 0.86 10.01 5.91
CA ALA A 129 0.10 11.26 6.06
C ALA A 129 0.82 12.33 6.91
N THR A 130 1.62 11.94 7.90
CA THR A 130 2.38 12.87 8.74
C THR A 130 3.52 13.50 7.95
N GLN A 131 4.26 12.69 7.22
CA GLN A 131 5.33 13.12 6.33
C GLN A 131 4.80 14.01 5.19
N TYR A 132 3.66 13.64 4.60
CA TYR A 132 3.00 14.45 3.58
C TYR A 132 2.65 15.85 4.10
N ARG A 133 2.05 15.95 5.30
CA ARG A 133 1.75 17.26 5.92
C ARG A 133 2.99 18.08 6.18
N ALA A 134 4.11 17.44 6.57
CA ALA A 134 5.38 18.14 6.75
C ALA A 134 5.91 18.68 5.41
N LEU A 135 5.84 17.89 4.34
CA LEU A 135 6.25 18.30 2.99
C LEU A 135 5.43 19.49 2.47
N LEU A 136 4.11 19.50 2.69
CA LEU A 136 3.24 20.63 2.39
C LEU A 136 3.64 21.87 3.21
N LYS A 137 3.74 21.72 4.52
CA LYS A 137 4.06 22.81 5.44
C LYS A 137 5.37 23.54 5.10
N TYR A 138 6.36 22.80 4.60
CA TYR A 138 7.67 23.32 4.27
C TYR A 138 7.88 23.63 2.79
N ASP A 139 6.80 23.59 1.97
CA ASP A 139 6.83 23.89 0.54
C ASP A 139 7.88 23.03 -0.21
N MET A 140 7.93 21.75 0.12
CA MET A 140 8.92 20.81 -0.42
C MET A 140 8.41 20.01 -1.64
N ILE A 141 7.12 20.06 -1.91
CA ILE A 141 6.45 19.41 -3.04
C ILE A 141 5.68 20.44 -3.86
N GLN A 142 5.24 20.07 -5.05
CA GLN A 142 4.61 21.00 -5.99
C GLN A 142 3.29 20.45 -6.50
N PRO A 143 2.37 21.32 -7.00
CA PRO A 143 1.12 20.91 -7.61
C PRO A 143 1.34 19.98 -8.80
N LEU A 144 0.47 18.98 -8.90
CA LEU A 144 0.53 17.91 -9.91
C LEU A 144 -0.63 17.99 -10.91
N ASP A 145 -1.66 18.86 -10.71
CA ASP A 145 -2.90 18.89 -11.48
C ASP A 145 -2.67 18.81 -12.98
N LYS A 146 -1.90 19.74 -13.51
CA LYS A 146 -1.64 19.79 -14.94
C LYS A 146 -1.00 18.51 -15.46
N TYR A 147 -0.08 17.94 -14.72
CA TYR A 147 0.62 16.71 -15.14
C TYR A 147 -0.27 15.49 -15.00
N PHE A 148 -1.10 15.47 -13.97
CA PHE A 148 -2.08 14.41 -13.75
C PHE A 148 -3.15 14.43 -14.85
N ASP A 149 -3.65 15.61 -15.22
CA ASP A 149 -4.65 15.75 -16.28
C ASP A 149 -4.11 15.38 -17.66
N ASP A 150 -2.89 15.85 -17.97
CA ASP A 150 -2.29 15.66 -19.29
C ASP A 150 -1.73 14.23 -19.50
N TYR A 151 -1.22 13.56 -18.43
CA TYR A 151 -0.40 12.35 -18.58
C TYR A 151 -0.86 11.15 -17.77
N ALA A 152 -1.76 11.29 -16.79
CA ALA A 152 -2.26 10.13 -16.07
C ALA A 152 -3.15 9.27 -16.97
N SER A 153 -2.95 7.95 -16.91
CA SER A 153 -3.81 7.00 -17.62
C SER A 153 -5.24 7.03 -17.04
N ASP A 154 -6.22 6.62 -17.84
CA ASP A 154 -7.61 6.49 -17.40
C ASP A 154 -7.74 5.55 -16.19
N ALA A 155 -6.94 4.49 -16.15
CA ALA A 155 -6.87 3.57 -15.02
C ALA A 155 -6.41 4.28 -13.74
N LEU A 156 -5.36 5.11 -13.80
CA LEU A 156 -4.88 5.88 -12.64
C LEU A 156 -5.90 6.93 -12.20
N LYS A 157 -6.51 7.64 -13.14
CA LYS A 157 -7.58 8.61 -12.85
C LYS A 157 -8.77 7.95 -12.16
N SER A 158 -9.21 6.80 -12.67
CA SER A 158 -10.28 6.01 -12.06
C SER A 158 -9.93 5.53 -10.66
N TYR A 159 -8.69 5.06 -10.47
CA TYR A 159 -8.19 4.60 -9.19
C TYR A 159 -8.18 5.72 -8.14
N VAL A 160 -7.63 6.89 -8.47
CA VAL A 160 -7.63 8.06 -7.57
C VAL A 160 -9.05 8.50 -7.24
N LYS A 161 -9.94 8.54 -8.24
CA LYS A 161 -11.35 8.88 -8.06
C LYS A 161 -12.10 7.91 -7.15
N SER A 162 -11.72 6.63 -7.15
CA SER A 162 -12.36 5.59 -6.33
C SER A 162 -12.26 5.84 -4.83
N GLY A 163 -11.29 6.63 -4.38
CA GLY A 163 -11.12 7.02 -2.98
C GLY A 163 -12.13 8.07 -2.47
N GLY A 164 -12.94 8.66 -3.37
CA GLY A 164 -13.98 9.62 -3.01
C GLY A 164 -13.48 10.98 -2.53
N GLU A 165 -14.40 11.81 -2.05
CA GLU A 165 -14.11 13.19 -1.63
C GLU A 165 -13.15 13.28 -0.43
N GLU A 166 -13.25 12.34 0.49
CA GLU A 166 -12.38 12.32 1.68
C GLU A 166 -10.90 12.11 1.31
N LEU A 167 -10.65 11.21 0.35
CA LEU A 167 -9.29 11.03 -0.15
C LEU A 167 -8.80 12.28 -0.88
N GLN A 168 -9.66 12.92 -1.68
CA GLN A 168 -9.30 14.15 -2.39
C GLN A 168 -8.87 15.25 -1.41
N LYS A 169 -9.60 15.44 -0.32
CA LYS A 169 -9.22 16.40 0.74
C LYS A 169 -7.85 16.07 1.38
N CYS A 170 -7.49 14.79 1.44
CA CYS A 170 -6.22 14.37 2.03
C CYS A 170 -5.00 14.60 1.12
N ILE A 171 -5.19 14.73 -0.19
CA ILE A 171 -4.10 14.84 -1.18
C ILE A 171 -4.01 16.21 -1.86
N THR A 172 -4.92 17.13 -1.51
CA THR A 172 -4.90 18.52 -1.98
C THR A 172 -4.35 19.46 -0.89
N ASN A 173 -3.85 20.62 -1.33
CA ASN A 173 -3.53 21.73 -0.45
C ASN A 173 -4.76 22.59 -0.14
N GLU A 174 -4.59 23.71 0.58
CA GLU A 174 -5.67 24.64 0.94
C GLU A 174 -6.28 25.35 -0.29
N ASP A 175 -5.54 25.47 -1.37
CA ASP A 175 -5.99 26.04 -2.64
C ASP A 175 -6.73 25.02 -3.53
N GLY A 176 -6.81 23.75 -3.09
CA GLY A 176 -7.45 22.65 -3.80
C GLY A 176 -6.59 22.01 -4.88
N GLU A 177 -5.31 22.35 -4.95
CA GLU A 177 -4.36 21.77 -5.91
C GLU A 177 -3.92 20.37 -5.48
N LEU A 178 -3.82 19.46 -6.44
CA LEU A 178 -3.35 18.08 -6.23
C LEU A 178 -1.86 18.04 -5.90
N MET A 179 -1.49 17.65 -4.69
CA MET A 179 -0.11 17.66 -4.22
C MET A 179 0.53 16.26 -4.14
N ALA A 180 -0.27 15.19 -4.18
CA ALA A 180 0.21 13.82 -4.13
C ALA A 180 -0.68 12.89 -4.94
N ILE A 181 -0.11 11.77 -5.41
CA ILE A 181 -0.89 10.66 -5.96
C ILE A 181 -1.09 9.66 -4.82
N PRO A 182 -2.34 9.39 -4.41
CA PRO A 182 -2.62 8.51 -3.30
C PRO A 182 -2.46 7.03 -3.67
N ALA A 183 -2.28 6.19 -2.65
CA ALA A 183 -2.42 4.74 -2.74
C ALA A 183 -3.61 4.32 -1.87
N PRO A 184 -4.86 4.50 -2.33
CA PRO A 184 -6.02 4.14 -1.54
C PRO A 184 -6.07 2.64 -1.29
N ALA A 185 -6.45 2.26 -0.07
CA ALA A 185 -6.72 0.86 0.24
C ALA A 185 -7.95 0.38 -0.54
N ILE A 186 -7.87 -0.83 -1.09
CA ILE A 186 -9.03 -1.48 -1.70
C ILE A 186 -10.03 -1.80 -0.58
N THR A 187 -11.27 -1.34 -0.69
CA THR A 187 -12.32 -1.51 0.33
C THR A 187 -12.46 -2.98 0.77
N ALA A 188 -12.35 -3.92 -0.17
CA ALA A 188 -12.40 -5.36 0.14
C ALA A 188 -11.14 -5.89 0.84
N GLY A 189 -10.02 -5.17 0.80
CA GLY A 189 -8.76 -5.58 1.45
C GLY A 189 -8.78 -5.51 2.98
N GLY A 190 -9.78 -4.82 3.55
CA GLY A 190 -9.99 -4.72 5.00
C GLY A 190 -11.05 -5.66 5.56
N ILE A 191 -11.61 -6.56 4.74
CA ILE A 191 -12.58 -7.56 5.21
C ILE A 191 -11.83 -8.63 5.99
N ASN A 192 -12.22 -8.81 7.24
CA ASN A 192 -11.70 -9.89 8.06
C ASN A 192 -12.62 -11.11 7.96
N GLU A 193 -12.03 -12.27 7.77
CA GLU A 193 -12.70 -13.54 7.75
C GLU A 193 -12.16 -14.43 8.87
N MET A 194 -13.04 -15.19 9.50
CA MET A 194 -12.65 -16.17 10.49
C MET A 194 -12.35 -17.52 9.81
N TRP A 195 -11.13 -18.01 10.02
CA TRP A 195 -10.72 -19.34 9.57
C TRP A 195 -10.65 -20.28 10.76
N ILE A 196 -11.28 -21.45 10.63
CA ILE A 196 -11.32 -22.46 11.68
C ILE A 196 -10.98 -23.85 11.10
N ARG A 197 -10.33 -24.67 11.87
CA ARG A 197 -10.01 -26.07 11.53
C ARG A 197 -11.28 -26.91 11.55
N GLN A 198 -11.86 -27.15 10.38
CA GLN A 198 -13.07 -27.96 10.24
C GLN A 198 -12.84 -29.41 10.68
N ASP A 199 -11.67 -29.96 10.38
CA ASP A 199 -11.29 -31.32 10.80
C ASP A 199 -11.22 -31.48 12.33
N TRP A 200 -10.86 -30.43 13.06
CA TRP A 200 -10.88 -30.43 14.53
C TRP A 200 -12.29 -30.32 15.07
N LEU A 201 -13.13 -29.50 14.47
CA LEU A 201 -14.55 -29.43 14.81
C LEU A 201 -15.21 -30.79 14.63
N ASP A 202 -15.02 -31.43 13.48
CA ASP A 202 -15.60 -32.74 13.16
C ASP A 202 -15.13 -33.83 14.15
N LYS A 203 -13.84 -33.86 14.49
CA LYS A 203 -13.25 -34.79 15.44
C LYS A 203 -13.84 -34.65 16.84
N LEU A 204 -14.07 -33.42 17.28
CA LEU A 204 -14.64 -33.14 18.61
C LEU A 204 -16.15 -33.07 18.63
N GLY A 205 -16.82 -33.24 17.48
CA GLY A 205 -18.28 -33.18 17.37
C GLY A 205 -18.86 -31.80 17.65
N LEU A 206 -18.10 -30.75 17.27
CA LEU A 206 -18.46 -29.33 17.46
C LEU A 206 -18.95 -28.74 16.16
N GLU A 207 -19.83 -27.74 16.28
CA GLU A 207 -20.23 -26.90 15.15
C GLU A 207 -19.37 -25.63 15.06
N ALA A 208 -19.29 -25.01 13.87
CA ALA A 208 -18.64 -23.73 13.69
C ALA A 208 -19.33 -22.64 14.54
N PRO A 209 -18.61 -21.87 15.33
CA PRO A 209 -19.18 -20.89 16.26
C PRO A 209 -19.82 -19.73 15.50
N ARG A 210 -20.96 -19.25 16.01
CA ARG A 210 -21.71 -18.09 15.50
C ARG A 210 -21.73 -16.93 16.45
N THR A 211 -21.32 -17.14 17.70
CA THR A 211 -21.24 -16.16 18.75
C THR A 211 -19.87 -16.20 19.42
N TRP A 212 -19.49 -15.15 20.13
CA TRP A 212 -18.24 -15.13 20.87
C TRP A 212 -18.21 -16.16 22.01
N ASP A 213 -19.33 -16.41 22.67
CA ASP A 213 -19.42 -17.44 23.69
C ASP A 213 -19.21 -18.84 23.14
N GLU A 214 -19.71 -19.11 21.94
CA GLU A 214 -19.45 -20.36 21.23
C GLU A 214 -17.99 -20.45 20.77
N MET A 215 -17.43 -19.34 20.30
CA MET A 215 -16.01 -19.28 19.89
C MET A 215 -15.07 -19.57 21.07
N VAL A 216 -15.35 -19.03 22.24
CA VAL A 216 -14.56 -19.32 23.46
C VAL A 216 -14.64 -20.80 23.82
N LYS A 217 -15.84 -21.42 23.74
CA LYS A 217 -16.01 -22.85 24.01
C LYS A 217 -15.26 -23.72 23.01
N VAL A 218 -15.30 -23.38 21.73
CA VAL A 218 -14.53 -24.10 20.70
C VAL A 218 -13.03 -23.94 20.93
N ALA A 219 -12.57 -22.73 21.25
CA ALA A 219 -11.18 -22.46 21.53
C ALA A 219 -10.68 -23.25 22.77
N GLU A 220 -11.49 -23.31 23.83
CA GLU A 220 -11.20 -24.09 25.04
C GLU A 220 -11.13 -25.60 24.71
N ALA A 221 -12.07 -26.11 23.90
CA ALA A 221 -12.06 -27.49 23.47
C ALA A 221 -10.82 -27.81 22.61
N PHE A 222 -10.40 -26.91 21.73
CA PHE A 222 -9.18 -27.09 20.93
C PHE A 222 -7.92 -27.16 21.80
N VAL A 223 -7.85 -26.39 22.87
CA VAL A 223 -6.70 -26.41 23.79
C VAL A 223 -6.71 -27.65 24.68
N THR A 224 -7.90 -28.15 25.11
CA THR A 224 -7.98 -29.14 26.19
C THR A 224 -8.28 -30.56 25.73
N GLN A 225 -8.68 -30.78 24.46
CA GLN A 225 -9.16 -32.09 24.01
C GLN A 225 -8.31 -32.74 22.90
N ASP A 226 -7.07 -32.29 22.72
CA ASP A 226 -6.13 -32.89 21.77
C ASP A 226 -6.76 -33.16 20.37
N PRO A 227 -7.21 -32.12 19.65
CA PRO A 227 -7.90 -32.32 18.38
C PRO A 227 -7.00 -32.83 17.27
N ASP A 228 -5.69 -32.64 17.32
CA ASP A 228 -4.75 -33.20 16.35
C ASP A 228 -4.38 -34.67 16.67
N GLY A 229 -4.55 -35.10 17.91
CA GLY A 229 -4.38 -36.48 18.34
C GLY A 229 -2.95 -36.93 18.52
N ASN A 230 -2.07 -35.98 18.77
CA ASN A 230 -0.65 -36.28 18.98
C ASN A 230 -0.33 -36.70 20.43
N GLY A 231 -1.26 -36.51 21.36
CA GLY A 231 -1.11 -36.84 22.79
C GLY A 231 -0.33 -35.82 23.59
N GLU A 232 -0.07 -34.65 23.01
CA GLU A 232 0.64 -33.53 23.63
C GLU A 232 -0.33 -32.34 23.83
N ASP A 233 -0.05 -31.48 24.82
CA ASP A 233 -0.84 -30.30 25.14
C ASP A 233 -0.24 -29.07 24.44
N ASP A 234 -0.28 -29.08 23.09
CA ASP A 234 0.38 -28.10 22.25
C ASP A 234 -0.55 -27.37 21.25
N THR A 235 -1.84 -27.67 21.26
CA THR A 235 -2.82 -27.05 20.38
C THR A 235 -3.27 -25.67 20.87
N ILE A 236 -3.50 -24.75 19.92
CA ILE A 236 -3.86 -23.36 20.18
C ILE A 236 -5.33 -23.12 19.83
N GLY A 237 -6.07 -22.53 20.78
CA GLY A 237 -7.50 -22.26 20.57
C GLY A 237 -7.79 -21.06 19.67
N ILE A 238 -7.11 -19.95 19.92
CA ILE A 238 -7.20 -18.72 19.12
C ILE A 238 -5.79 -18.21 18.84
N LEU A 239 -5.49 -18.02 17.58
CA LEU A 239 -4.23 -17.43 17.16
C LEU A 239 -4.30 -15.90 17.25
N GLY A 240 -3.31 -15.29 17.86
CA GLY A 240 -3.18 -13.86 18.01
C GLY A 240 -1.77 -13.37 17.78
N PRO A 241 -1.55 -12.05 17.63
CA PRO A 241 -0.23 -11.47 17.46
C PRO A 241 0.60 -11.59 18.74
N SER A 242 1.91 -11.73 18.58
CA SER A 242 2.84 -11.97 19.69
C SER A 242 3.20 -10.72 20.53
N ASN A 243 2.82 -9.54 20.07
CA ASN A 243 3.15 -8.28 20.74
C ASN A 243 1.92 -7.37 20.88
N SER A 244 1.95 -6.52 21.90
CA SER A 244 0.85 -5.58 22.23
C SER A 244 0.56 -4.58 21.11
N ASP A 245 1.54 -4.22 20.31
CA ASP A 245 1.38 -3.23 19.24
C ASP A 245 0.49 -3.76 18.12
N HIS A 246 0.42 -5.09 17.97
CA HIS A 246 -0.40 -5.74 16.95
C HIS A 246 -1.79 -6.17 17.48
N MET A 247 -2.03 -6.15 18.77
CA MET A 247 -3.38 -6.42 19.31
C MET A 247 -4.40 -5.36 18.86
N ASN A 248 -3.92 -4.14 18.60
CA ASN A 248 -4.72 -3.02 18.14
C ASN A 248 -4.40 -2.64 16.67
N ALA A 249 -3.79 -3.52 15.91
CA ALA A 249 -3.46 -3.20 14.53
C ALA A 249 -4.70 -3.20 13.67
N ILE A 250 -5.09 -2.01 13.26
CA ILE A 250 -6.20 -1.76 12.37
C ILE A 250 -5.74 -2.05 10.94
N GLY A 251 -6.47 -2.92 10.28
CA GLY A 251 -6.40 -3.06 8.83
C GLY A 251 -5.10 -3.64 8.28
N GLY A 252 -4.81 -4.89 8.53
CA GLY A 252 -3.74 -5.57 7.83
C GLY A 252 -3.00 -6.66 8.58
N ASN A 253 -3.32 -6.88 9.85
CA ASN A 253 -2.82 -8.04 10.57
C ASN A 253 -3.76 -9.22 10.42
N GLN A 254 -3.25 -10.30 9.87
CA GLN A 254 -3.99 -11.55 9.66
C GLN A 254 -4.56 -12.13 10.96
N TYR A 255 -4.05 -11.68 12.12
CA TYR A 255 -4.41 -12.22 13.44
C TYR A 255 -4.81 -11.11 14.43
N GLY A 256 -5.24 -9.95 13.92
CA GLY A 256 -5.66 -8.82 14.77
C GLY A 256 -6.96 -9.10 15.51
N LEU A 257 -7.15 -8.48 16.67
CA LEU A 257 -8.38 -8.57 17.47
C LEU A 257 -9.42 -7.51 17.08
N ASP A 258 -9.20 -6.74 16.02
CA ASP A 258 -10.13 -5.71 15.56
C ASP A 258 -11.56 -6.23 15.29
N PRO A 259 -11.76 -7.44 14.70
CA PRO A 259 -13.11 -7.99 14.56
C PRO A 259 -13.80 -8.25 15.88
N LEU A 260 -13.04 -8.65 16.91
CA LEU A 260 -13.56 -8.82 18.26
C LEU A 260 -14.01 -7.48 18.84
N PHE A 261 -13.14 -6.47 18.84
CA PHE A 261 -13.47 -5.14 19.35
C PHE A 261 -14.66 -4.54 18.63
N SER A 262 -14.69 -4.59 17.29
CA SER A 262 -15.76 -4.01 16.49
C SER A 262 -17.11 -4.70 16.70
N SER A 263 -17.12 -6.00 17.02
CA SER A 263 -18.36 -6.72 17.34
C SER A 263 -19.01 -6.22 18.63
N PHE A 264 -18.24 -5.61 19.52
CA PHE A 264 -18.70 -4.92 20.73
C PHE A 264 -18.83 -3.40 20.53
N GLN A 265 -18.78 -2.91 19.29
CA GLN A 265 -18.82 -1.48 18.94
C GLN A 265 -17.67 -0.67 19.56
N SER A 266 -16.57 -1.32 19.85
CA SER A 266 -15.32 -0.69 20.30
C SER A 266 -14.37 -0.58 19.09
N TYR A 267 -13.78 0.59 18.90
CA TYR A 267 -12.94 0.90 17.75
C TYR A 267 -11.61 1.53 18.17
N PRO A 268 -10.71 0.75 18.79
CA PRO A 268 -9.41 1.24 19.22
C PRO A 268 -8.66 1.92 18.07
N GLN A 269 -7.95 3.01 18.38
CA GLN A 269 -7.17 3.81 17.43
C GLN A 269 -7.96 4.59 16.35
N TYR A 270 -9.30 4.47 16.31
CA TYR A 270 -10.13 5.30 15.43
C TYR A 270 -10.63 6.56 16.14
N TRP A 271 -10.80 7.60 15.37
CA TRP A 271 -11.57 8.77 15.78
C TRP A 271 -13.02 8.54 15.38
N LEU A 272 -13.91 8.64 16.34
CA LEU A 272 -15.34 8.39 16.19
C LEU A 272 -16.11 9.68 16.33
N GLN A 273 -17.19 9.81 15.57
CA GLN A 273 -18.14 10.89 15.77
C GLN A 273 -19.23 10.42 16.74
N GLY A 274 -19.28 11.05 17.91
CA GLY A 274 -20.34 10.84 18.88
C GLY A 274 -21.71 11.29 18.37
N LYS A 275 -22.78 10.84 19.02
CA LYS A 275 -24.17 11.19 18.63
C LYS A 275 -24.48 12.69 18.75
N ASP A 276 -23.75 13.41 19.54
CA ASP A 276 -23.80 14.86 19.76
C ASP A 276 -22.89 15.66 18.83
N GLY A 277 -22.17 14.98 17.92
CA GLY A 277 -21.23 15.59 16.98
C GLY A 277 -19.83 15.81 17.55
N THR A 278 -19.57 15.38 18.80
CA THR A 278 -18.21 15.39 19.36
C THR A 278 -17.33 14.37 18.67
N VAL A 279 -16.01 14.60 18.68
CA VAL A 279 -15.03 13.66 18.16
C VAL A 279 -14.33 12.99 19.35
N GLU A 280 -14.39 11.68 19.39
CA GLU A 280 -13.86 10.86 20.46
C GLU A 280 -12.79 9.88 19.93
N TYR A 281 -11.79 9.62 20.74
CA TYR A 281 -10.77 8.62 20.37
C TYR A 281 -11.15 7.25 20.94
N GLY A 282 -11.40 6.28 20.08
CA GLY A 282 -11.98 4.99 20.45
C GLY A 282 -11.13 4.12 21.37
N SER A 283 -9.84 4.42 21.57
CA SER A 283 -9.00 3.70 22.53
C SER A 283 -9.20 4.12 23.98
N ILE A 284 -10.01 5.14 24.26
CA ILE A 284 -10.28 5.66 25.62
C ILE A 284 -11.78 5.67 25.98
N GLN A 285 -12.59 4.93 25.25
CA GLN A 285 -13.99 4.71 25.56
C GLN A 285 -14.19 3.66 26.64
#